data_a9e0737d5dcc3a92de3d6ffcda991bb4
#
_entry.id   a9e0737d5dcc3a92de3d6ffcda991bb4
#
_cell.length_a   1.000
_cell.length_b   1.000
_cell.length_c   1.000
_cell.angle_alpha   90.00
_cell.angle_beta   90.00
_cell.angle_gamma   90.00
#
_symmetry.space_group_name_H-M   'P 1'
#
loop_
_entity.id
_entity.type
_entity.pdbx_description
1 polymer ?
#
loop_
_entity_poly.entity_id
_entity_poly.type
_entity_poly.pdbx_seq_one_letter_code
_entity_poly.pdbx_strand_id
1 'polypeptide(L)'
;MAEGDQLFARFGKSCPAGTVLFEEGDEGTTMYVLQSGRVRISKASREGTKTLAMLGAGEFFGEMAILNNKPRTASAEVVEDARLLVLDAKTFEAMVLSNVEIAVRLIKKLARRLDNADTLIEILMHRDPKARVILGLSREAEQGGIEQEDGSMLVPLSREDLAGQIGLTPDEVADVLSRLTRLRMVTETPEGFVIDDVLRLSEFLEFLESRDKFGET
;
A
#
# COMPACT_ATOMS: atom_id res chain seq x y z
N MET A 1 -10.73 16.39 -28.13
CA MET A 1 -10.02 16.41 -26.84
C MET A 1 -10.61 15.31 -25.99
N ALA A 2 -9.79 14.43 -25.47
CA ALA A 2 -10.27 13.35 -24.60
C ALA A 2 -10.92 13.96 -23.34
N GLU A 3 -11.95 13.31 -22.81
CA GLU A 3 -12.69 13.76 -21.61
C GLU A 3 -11.76 14.08 -20.42
N GLY A 4 -10.64 13.37 -20.32
CA GLY A 4 -9.59 13.61 -19.34
C GLY A 4 -8.88 14.96 -19.49
N ASP A 5 -8.72 15.47 -20.72
CA ASP A 5 -8.07 16.77 -20.97
C ASP A 5 -8.96 17.94 -20.56
N GLN A 6 -10.29 17.80 -20.69
CA GLN A 6 -11.26 18.81 -20.25
C GLN A 6 -11.31 18.89 -18.72
N LEU A 7 -11.30 17.74 -18.04
CA LEU A 7 -11.25 17.69 -16.58
C LEU A 7 -9.94 18.30 -16.06
N PHE A 8 -8.82 17.98 -16.69
CA PHE A 8 -7.54 18.55 -16.32
C PHE A 8 -7.47 20.08 -16.55
N ALA A 9 -8.01 20.57 -17.64
CA ALA A 9 -8.07 22.02 -17.92
C ALA A 9 -8.82 22.80 -16.82
N ARG A 10 -9.80 22.15 -16.17
CA ARG A 10 -10.65 22.79 -15.14
C ARG A 10 -10.17 22.57 -13.71
N PHE A 11 -9.66 21.39 -13.41
CA PHE A 11 -9.32 20.95 -12.04
C PHE A 11 -7.87 20.49 -11.91
N GLY A 12 -7.09 20.54 -13.01
CA GLY A 12 -5.76 19.99 -13.07
C GLY A 12 -4.70 20.86 -12.38
N LYS A 13 -3.76 20.18 -11.75
CA LYS A 13 -2.55 20.78 -11.20
C LYS A 13 -1.36 19.87 -11.55
N SER A 14 -0.30 20.45 -12.14
CA SER A 14 0.98 19.76 -12.31
C SER A 14 1.88 20.09 -11.14
N CYS A 15 2.48 19.07 -10.54
CA CYS A 15 3.35 19.20 -9.38
C CYS A 15 4.65 18.45 -9.65
N PRO A 16 5.82 19.11 -9.58
CA PRO A 16 7.10 18.42 -9.70
C PRO A 16 7.39 17.53 -8.49
N ALA A 17 8.30 16.58 -8.67
CA ALA A 17 8.83 15.75 -7.60
C ALA A 17 9.37 16.63 -6.46
N GLY A 18 9.20 16.18 -5.21
CA GLY A 18 9.54 16.92 -3.99
C GLY A 18 8.46 17.90 -3.52
N THR A 19 7.35 18.06 -4.26
CA THR A 19 6.23 18.92 -3.81
C THR A 19 5.47 18.26 -2.67
N VAL A 20 5.43 18.92 -1.50
CA VAL A 20 4.51 18.55 -0.40
C VAL A 20 3.14 19.14 -0.73
N LEU A 21 2.14 18.29 -0.84
CA LEU A 21 0.75 18.67 -1.15
C LEU A 21 -0.01 19.10 0.10
N PHE A 22 0.23 18.42 1.21
CA PHE A 22 -0.27 18.73 2.55
C PHE A 22 0.48 17.90 3.61
N GLU A 23 0.44 18.36 4.84
CA GLU A 23 1.02 17.68 5.99
C GLU A 23 -0.06 17.09 6.92
N GLU A 24 0.33 16.07 7.70
CA GLU A 24 -0.53 15.50 8.74
C GLU A 24 -0.97 16.59 9.73
N GLY A 25 -2.27 16.65 10.02
CA GLY A 25 -2.85 17.65 10.93
C GLY A 25 -3.36 18.93 10.25
N ASP A 26 -3.01 19.18 8.98
CA ASP A 26 -3.52 20.33 8.24
C ASP A 26 -5.06 20.29 8.12
N GLU A 27 -5.68 21.46 8.04
CA GLU A 27 -7.06 21.53 7.59
C GLU A 27 -7.16 21.17 6.11
N GLY A 28 -8.09 20.26 5.77
CA GLY A 28 -8.22 19.74 4.41
C GLY A 28 -9.60 20.02 3.82
N THR A 29 -9.66 20.86 2.78
CA THR A 29 -10.89 21.19 2.04
C THR A 29 -10.95 20.55 0.65
N THR A 30 -9.90 19.84 0.25
CA THR A 30 -9.77 19.25 -1.09
C THR A 30 -9.30 17.81 -1.02
N MET A 31 -9.64 17.03 -2.05
CA MET A 31 -9.04 15.74 -2.35
C MET A 31 -8.33 15.77 -3.70
N TYR A 32 -7.56 14.77 -3.96
CA TYR A 32 -6.73 14.66 -5.17
C TYR A 32 -7.02 13.34 -5.89
N VAL A 33 -7.04 13.40 -7.23
CA VAL A 33 -7.02 12.20 -8.09
C VAL A 33 -5.75 12.24 -8.92
N LEU A 34 -4.92 11.22 -8.81
CA LEU A 34 -3.65 11.13 -9.51
C LEU A 34 -3.89 10.63 -10.94
N GLN A 35 -3.56 11.44 -11.94
CA GLN A 35 -3.64 11.08 -13.35
C GLN A 35 -2.35 10.46 -13.87
N SER A 36 -1.20 10.95 -13.40
CA SER A 36 0.12 10.38 -13.72
C SER A 36 1.14 10.79 -12.66
N GLY A 37 2.28 10.08 -12.61
CA GLY A 37 3.32 10.27 -11.59
C GLY A 37 3.09 9.40 -10.37
N ARG A 38 3.80 9.70 -9.27
CA ARG A 38 3.70 8.99 -7.99
C ARG A 38 3.62 9.93 -6.80
N VAL A 39 2.82 9.55 -5.81
CA VAL A 39 2.66 10.29 -4.55
C VAL A 39 2.90 9.34 -3.40
N ARG A 40 3.75 9.74 -2.46
CA ARG A 40 3.99 9.05 -1.19
C ARG A 40 3.04 9.59 -0.13
N ILE A 41 2.32 8.69 0.53
CA ILE A 41 1.55 8.98 1.73
C ILE A 41 2.36 8.50 2.93
N SER A 42 2.57 9.39 3.89
CA SER A 42 3.41 9.10 5.05
C SER A 42 2.83 9.68 6.33
N LYS A 43 3.26 9.11 7.45
CA LYS A 43 2.82 9.54 8.79
C LYS A 43 4.03 9.68 9.71
N ALA A 44 4.02 10.71 10.55
CA ALA A 44 5.01 10.89 11.60
C ALA A 44 4.88 9.77 12.65
N SER A 45 6.00 9.20 13.05
CA SER A 45 6.08 8.23 14.15
C SER A 45 7.23 8.61 15.09
N ARG A 46 7.33 7.93 16.25
CA ARG A 46 8.42 8.18 17.20
C ARG A 46 9.80 7.85 16.64
N GLU A 47 9.88 6.99 15.64
CA GLU A 47 11.11 6.51 15.00
C GLU A 47 11.41 7.23 13.68
N GLY A 48 10.64 8.26 13.35
CA GLY A 48 10.75 9.02 12.09
C GLY A 48 9.47 8.97 11.26
N THR A 49 9.59 9.27 9.97
CA THR A 49 8.45 9.25 9.05
C THR A 49 8.28 7.85 8.45
N LYS A 50 7.09 7.24 8.62
CA LYS A 50 6.73 5.95 8.01
C LYS A 50 5.93 6.17 6.75
N THR A 51 6.30 5.53 5.66
CA THR A 51 5.51 5.46 4.43
C THR A 51 4.33 4.51 4.65
N LEU A 52 3.11 5.02 4.43
CA LEU A 52 1.88 4.24 4.53
C LEU A 52 1.47 3.66 3.19
N ALA A 53 1.69 4.42 2.10
CA ALA A 53 1.33 3.98 0.75
C ALA A 53 2.13 4.76 -0.31
N MET A 54 2.37 4.11 -1.45
CA MET A 54 2.82 4.72 -2.70
C MET A 54 1.66 4.67 -3.69
N LEU A 55 1.18 5.84 -4.10
CA LEU A 55 0.02 5.97 -4.97
C LEU A 55 0.44 6.21 -6.41
N GLY A 56 -0.23 5.53 -7.33
CA GLY A 56 -0.04 5.62 -8.77
C GLY A 56 -1.25 6.19 -9.51
N ALA A 57 -1.16 6.24 -10.85
CA ALA A 57 -2.21 6.75 -11.70
C ALA A 57 -3.57 6.08 -11.46
N GLY A 58 -4.63 6.89 -11.43
CA GLY A 58 -6.01 6.45 -11.17
C GLY A 58 -6.33 6.31 -9.68
N GLU A 59 -5.41 6.59 -8.77
CA GLU A 59 -5.69 6.60 -7.33
C GLU A 59 -6.12 7.98 -6.83
N PHE A 60 -6.83 7.98 -5.70
CA PHE A 60 -7.29 9.20 -5.04
C PHE A 60 -6.83 9.20 -3.58
N PHE A 61 -6.63 10.40 -3.03
CA PHE A 61 -6.18 10.61 -1.65
C PHE A 61 -6.62 11.97 -1.11
N GLY A 62 -6.52 12.12 0.22
CA GLY A 62 -6.97 13.32 0.92
C GLY A 62 -8.50 13.40 1.07
N GLU A 63 -9.22 12.37 0.64
CA GLU A 63 -10.68 12.25 0.72
C GLU A 63 -11.20 12.21 2.17
N MET A 64 -10.41 11.66 3.09
CA MET A 64 -10.83 11.52 4.49
C MET A 64 -11.12 12.87 5.16
N ALA A 65 -10.38 13.92 4.76
CA ALA A 65 -10.59 15.26 5.29
C ALA A 65 -11.95 15.83 4.85
N ILE A 66 -12.34 15.64 3.59
CA ILE A 66 -13.59 16.17 3.06
C ILE A 66 -14.80 15.29 3.38
N LEU A 67 -14.63 13.96 3.46
CA LEU A 67 -15.71 13.02 3.75
C LEU A 67 -16.04 12.94 5.24
N ASN A 68 -15.02 13.01 6.10
CA ASN A 68 -15.17 12.85 7.55
C ASN A 68 -15.10 14.18 8.31
N ASN A 69 -14.87 15.29 7.60
CA ASN A 69 -14.67 16.61 8.18
C ASN A 69 -13.60 16.60 9.30
N LYS A 70 -12.46 16.01 9.01
CA LYS A 70 -11.32 15.84 9.92
C LYS A 70 -10.06 16.47 9.33
N PRO A 71 -9.06 16.85 10.14
CA PRO A 71 -7.74 17.21 9.65
C PRO A 71 -7.11 16.08 8.81
N ARG A 72 -6.09 16.43 8.02
CA ARG A 72 -5.31 15.45 7.26
C ARG A 72 -4.76 14.36 8.19
N THR A 73 -5.04 13.11 7.87
CA THR A 73 -4.64 11.95 8.68
C THR A 73 -3.21 11.47 8.40
N ALA A 74 -2.59 12.00 7.36
CA ALA A 74 -1.24 11.68 6.90
C ALA A 74 -0.73 12.84 6.03
N SER A 75 0.56 12.87 5.74
CA SER A 75 1.21 13.77 4.78
C SER A 75 1.24 13.18 3.39
N ALA A 76 1.22 14.03 2.35
CA ALA A 76 1.32 13.62 0.95
C ALA A 76 2.41 14.40 0.23
N GLU A 77 3.34 13.69 -0.41
CA GLU A 77 4.48 14.24 -1.15
C GLU A 77 4.57 13.60 -2.54
N VAL A 78 4.78 14.43 -3.55
CA VAL A 78 5.02 13.98 -4.92
C VAL A 78 6.45 13.43 -5.03
N VAL A 79 6.60 12.18 -5.43
CA VAL A 79 7.92 11.53 -5.59
C VAL A 79 8.35 11.39 -7.04
N GLU A 80 7.40 11.41 -7.98
CA GLU A 80 7.63 11.55 -9.42
C GLU A 80 6.68 12.61 -9.95
N ASP A 81 7.14 13.43 -10.92
CA ASP A 81 6.34 14.52 -11.52
C ASP A 81 4.90 14.08 -11.77
N ALA A 82 3.96 14.76 -11.13
CA ALA A 82 2.58 14.32 -11.06
C ALA A 82 1.60 15.29 -11.73
N ARG A 83 0.58 14.71 -12.36
CA ARG A 83 -0.64 15.41 -12.78
C ARG A 83 -1.79 14.99 -11.88
N LEU A 84 -2.38 15.98 -11.20
CA LEU A 84 -3.42 15.78 -10.20
C LEU A 84 -4.69 16.51 -10.62
N LEU A 85 -5.87 15.93 -10.35
CA LEU A 85 -7.11 16.71 -10.26
C LEU A 85 -7.30 17.10 -8.80
N VAL A 86 -7.59 18.36 -8.55
CA VAL A 86 -7.85 18.91 -7.20
C VAL A 86 -9.33 19.21 -7.10
N LEU A 87 -10.04 18.51 -6.21
CA LEU A 87 -11.48 18.58 -6.08
C LEU A 87 -11.86 19.02 -4.66
N ASP A 88 -12.69 20.04 -4.56
CA ASP A 88 -13.35 20.37 -3.29
C ASP A 88 -14.54 19.43 -3.02
N ALA A 89 -15.08 19.46 -1.81
CA ALA A 89 -16.18 18.60 -1.39
C ALA A 89 -17.42 18.74 -2.29
N LYS A 90 -17.78 19.97 -2.68
CA LYS A 90 -18.97 20.23 -3.53
C LYS A 90 -18.79 19.70 -4.94
N THR A 91 -17.61 19.93 -5.53
CA THR A 91 -17.27 19.43 -6.87
C THR A 91 -17.23 17.91 -6.88
N PHE A 92 -16.62 17.30 -5.87
CA PHE A 92 -16.59 15.84 -5.70
C PHE A 92 -18.00 15.26 -5.58
N GLU A 93 -18.84 15.82 -4.70
CA GLU A 93 -20.23 15.40 -4.53
C GLU A 93 -21.03 15.52 -5.82
N ALA A 94 -20.91 16.65 -6.53
CA ALA A 94 -21.57 16.85 -7.81
C ALA A 94 -21.12 15.83 -8.88
N MET A 95 -19.82 15.49 -8.93
CA MET A 95 -19.29 14.46 -9.83
C MET A 95 -19.85 13.08 -9.51
N VAL A 96 -19.90 12.71 -8.23
CA VAL A 96 -20.46 11.42 -7.79
C VAL A 96 -21.96 11.32 -8.10
N LEU A 97 -22.72 12.37 -7.85
CA LEU A 97 -24.16 12.40 -8.12
C LEU A 97 -24.47 12.39 -9.63
N SER A 98 -23.62 13.00 -10.44
CA SER A 98 -23.82 13.06 -11.90
C SER A 98 -23.36 11.81 -12.66
N ASN A 99 -22.48 10.99 -12.04
CA ASN A 99 -21.91 9.81 -12.70
C ASN A 99 -21.80 8.63 -11.73
N VAL A 100 -22.75 7.71 -11.83
CA VAL A 100 -22.80 6.49 -11.00
C VAL A 100 -21.56 5.63 -11.15
N GLU A 101 -20.90 5.64 -12.33
CA GLU A 101 -19.67 4.86 -12.55
C GLU A 101 -18.52 5.36 -11.65
N ILE A 102 -18.42 6.67 -11.43
CA ILE A 102 -17.45 7.27 -10.50
C ILE A 102 -17.71 6.76 -9.08
N ALA A 103 -18.98 6.77 -8.65
CA ALA A 103 -19.37 6.26 -7.33
C ALA A 103 -18.99 4.79 -7.16
N VAL A 104 -19.30 3.94 -8.15
CA VAL A 104 -18.96 2.51 -8.11
C VAL A 104 -17.45 2.28 -8.06
N ARG A 105 -16.66 3.04 -8.84
CA ARG A 105 -15.18 2.96 -8.81
C ARG A 105 -14.61 3.34 -7.44
N LEU A 106 -15.18 4.39 -6.83
CA LEU A 106 -14.79 4.82 -5.48
C LEU A 106 -15.10 3.75 -4.43
N ILE A 107 -16.32 3.21 -4.46
CA ILE A 107 -16.73 2.13 -3.53
C ILE A 107 -15.79 0.92 -3.67
N LYS A 108 -15.49 0.47 -4.89
CA LYS A 108 -14.55 -0.63 -5.12
C LYS A 108 -13.15 -0.34 -4.57
N LYS A 109 -12.65 0.89 -4.73
CA LYS A 109 -11.34 1.27 -4.18
C LYS A 109 -11.33 1.33 -2.66
N LEU A 110 -12.39 1.88 -2.05
CA LEU A 110 -12.51 1.91 -0.58
C LEU A 110 -12.66 0.50 -0.01
N ALA A 111 -13.43 -0.38 -0.67
CA ALA A 111 -13.54 -1.78 -0.29
C ALA A 111 -12.18 -2.50 -0.32
N ARG A 112 -11.38 -2.31 -1.39
CA ARG A 112 -10.01 -2.85 -1.45
C ARG A 112 -9.10 -2.30 -0.36
N ARG A 113 -9.19 -0.99 -0.02
CA ARG A 113 -8.41 -0.42 1.08
C ARG A 113 -8.80 -1.00 2.44
N LEU A 114 -10.09 -1.26 2.64
CA LEU A 114 -10.59 -1.91 3.85
C LEU A 114 -10.08 -3.35 3.93
N ASP A 115 -10.22 -4.13 2.88
CA ASP A 115 -9.72 -5.50 2.77
C ASP A 115 -8.21 -5.58 3.07
N ASN A 116 -7.41 -4.67 2.51
CA ASN A 116 -5.99 -4.56 2.79
C ASN A 116 -5.69 -4.22 4.26
N ALA A 117 -6.52 -3.39 4.89
CA ALA A 117 -6.37 -3.05 6.30
C ALA A 117 -6.74 -4.24 7.19
N ASP A 118 -7.80 -4.97 6.87
CA ASP A 118 -8.23 -6.17 7.58
C ASP A 118 -7.16 -7.27 7.50
N THR A 119 -6.59 -7.51 6.32
CA THR A 119 -5.48 -8.45 6.13
C THR A 119 -4.26 -8.05 6.97
N LEU A 120 -3.93 -6.75 7.03
CA LEU A 120 -2.81 -6.29 7.86
C LEU A 120 -3.08 -6.50 9.35
N ILE A 121 -4.30 -6.24 9.80
CA ILE A 121 -4.72 -6.51 11.19
C ILE A 121 -4.55 -8.00 11.49
N GLU A 122 -5.00 -8.89 10.60
CA GLU A 122 -4.85 -10.34 10.73
C GLU A 122 -3.37 -10.72 10.88
N ILE A 123 -2.50 -10.23 9.99
CA ILE A 123 -1.04 -10.45 10.08
C ILE A 123 -0.51 -10.03 11.46
N LEU A 124 -0.89 -8.84 11.93
CA LEU A 124 -0.41 -8.31 13.20
C LEU A 124 -0.96 -9.07 14.43
N MET A 125 -2.06 -9.80 14.29
CA MET A 125 -2.61 -10.66 15.34
C MET A 125 -1.83 -11.96 15.52
N HIS A 126 -1.09 -12.42 14.50
CA HIS A 126 -0.24 -13.60 14.65
C HIS A 126 0.89 -13.34 15.65
N ARG A 127 1.13 -14.29 16.57
CA ARG A 127 2.21 -14.20 17.55
C ARG A 127 3.55 -14.67 17.00
N ASP A 128 3.53 -15.63 16.07
CA ASP A 128 4.76 -16.18 15.47
C ASP A 128 5.31 -15.21 14.40
N PRO A 129 6.56 -14.73 14.57
CA PRO A 129 7.24 -13.92 13.57
C PRO A 129 7.28 -14.56 12.17
N LYS A 130 7.37 -15.91 12.09
CA LYS A 130 7.40 -16.63 10.82
C LYS A 130 6.10 -16.44 10.05
N ALA A 131 4.96 -16.57 10.73
CA ALA A 131 3.65 -16.36 10.13
C ALA A 131 3.54 -14.91 9.61
N ARG A 132 3.94 -13.92 10.41
CA ARG A 132 3.91 -12.52 9.97
C ARG A 132 4.76 -12.25 8.73
N VAL A 133 5.99 -12.80 8.67
CA VAL A 133 6.87 -12.63 7.51
C VAL A 133 6.28 -13.29 6.27
N ILE A 134 5.80 -14.54 6.38
CA ILE A 134 5.23 -15.26 5.25
C ILE A 134 3.97 -14.56 4.73
N LEU A 135 3.03 -14.22 5.60
CA LEU A 135 1.80 -13.50 5.24
C LEU A 135 2.09 -12.13 4.65
N GLY A 136 3.07 -11.40 5.24
CA GLY A 136 3.50 -10.10 4.72
C GLY A 136 4.05 -10.19 3.31
N LEU A 137 4.92 -11.17 3.05
CA LEU A 137 5.47 -11.41 1.71
C LEU A 137 4.42 -11.86 0.70
N SER A 138 3.50 -12.77 1.09
CA SER A 138 2.39 -13.22 0.23
C SER A 138 1.48 -12.06 -0.14
N ARG A 139 1.11 -11.23 0.82
CA ARG A 139 0.29 -10.02 0.61
C ARG A 139 0.97 -9.04 -0.37
N GLU A 140 2.24 -8.74 -0.18
CA GLU A 140 2.97 -7.83 -1.06
C GLU A 140 3.14 -8.41 -2.47
N ALA A 141 3.32 -9.73 -2.60
CA ALA A 141 3.34 -10.42 -3.88
C ALA A 141 2.01 -10.26 -4.66
N GLU A 142 0.87 -10.40 -3.97
CA GLU A 142 -0.46 -10.22 -4.57
C GLU A 142 -0.77 -8.78 -4.96
N GLN A 143 -0.27 -7.79 -4.19
CA GLN A 143 -0.59 -6.39 -4.39
C GLN A 143 0.29 -5.66 -5.41
N GLY A 144 1.55 -6.06 -5.50
CA GLY A 144 2.54 -5.35 -6.32
C GLY A 144 3.71 -6.22 -6.77
N GLY A 145 3.59 -7.55 -6.65
CA GLY A 145 4.60 -8.47 -7.15
C GLY A 145 4.76 -8.40 -8.67
N ILE A 146 5.96 -8.62 -9.12
CA ILE A 146 6.34 -8.63 -10.54
C ILE A 146 6.72 -10.06 -10.90
N GLU A 147 5.89 -10.70 -11.73
CA GLU A 147 6.17 -12.05 -12.22
C GLU A 147 7.42 -12.03 -13.12
N GLN A 148 8.35 -12.94 -12.84
CA GLN A 148 9.60 -13.10 -13.59
C GLN A 148 9.44 -14.15 -14.70
N GLU A 149 10.35 -14.17 -15.65
CA GLU A 149 10.33 -15.12 -16.78
C GLU A 149 10.40 -16.60 -16.34
N ASP A 150 10.97 -16.88 -15.19
CA ASP A 150 11.09 -18.22 -14.61
C ASP A 150 9.90 -18.64 -13.75
N GLY A 151 8.87 -17.78 -13.64
CA GLY A 151 7.67 -18.00 -12.84
C GLY A 151 7.82 -17.61 -11.38
N SER A 152 8.98 -17.13 -10.95
CA SER A 152 9.15 -16.55 -9.61
C SER A 152 8.50 -15.17 -9.51
N MET A 153 8.28 -14.70 -8.29
CA MET A 153 7.65 -13.41 -8.00
C MET A 153 8.64 -12.47 -7.31
N LEU A 154 8.99 -11.35 -7.95
CA LEU A 154 9.75 -10.29 -7.32
C LEU A 154 8.79 -9.36 -6.55
N VAL A 155 9.04 -9.21 -5.25
CA VAL A 155 8.38 -8.26 -4.36
C VAL A 155 9.34 -7.10 -4.12
N PRO A 156 9.11 -5.91 -4.73
CA PRO A 156 10.04 -4.77 -4.67
C PRO A 156 9.87 -4.01 -3.33
N LEU A 157 10.31 -4.64 -2.26
CA LEU A 157 10.18 -4.13 -0.88
C LEU A 157 11.48 -4.35 -0.13
N SER A 158 11.92 -3.38 0.67
CA SER A 158 13.08 -3.53 1.54
C SER A 158 12.73 -4.34 2.79
N ARG A 159 13.76 -4.90 3.45
CA ARG A 159 13.58 -5.60 4.73
C ARG A 159 13.04 -4.67 5.81
N GLU A 160 13.51 -3.44 5.84
CA GLU A 160 13.10 -2.40 6.78
C GLU A 160 11.62 -2.05 6.60
N ASP A 161 11.18 -1.93 5.35
CA ASP A 161 9.78 -1.63 5.04
C ASP A 161 8.87 -2.81 5.41
N LEU A 162 9.27 -4.05 5.06
CA LEU A 162 8.53 -5.25 5.45
C LEU A 162 8.41 -5.33 6.98
N ALA A 163 9.53 -5.19 7.69
CA ALA A 163 9.57 -5.23 9.16
C ALA A 163 8.62 -4.18 9.76
N GLY A 164 8.68 -2.95 9.24
CA GLY A 164 7.81 -1.86 9.67
C GLY A 164 6.33 -2.11 9.43
N GLN A 165 5.96 -2.78 8.32
CA GLN A 165 4.57 -3.13 8.01
C GLN A 165 4.02 -4.21 8.94
N ILE A 166 4.79 -5.28 9.17
CA ILE A 166 4.33 -6.45 9.95
C ILE A 166 4.65 -6.36 11.45
N GLY A 167 5.16 -5.21 11.91
CA GLY A 167 5.43 -4.94 13.34
C GLY A 167 6.52 -5.81 13.94
N LEU A 168 7.58 -6.07 13.17
CA LEU A 168 8.81 -6.76 13.59
C LEU A 168 10.01 -5.84 13.44
N THR A 169 11.13 -6.22 14.06
CA THR A 169 12.43 -5.61 13.80
C THR A 169 13.06 -6.19 12.52
N PRO A 170 13.96 -5.45 11.84
CA PRO A 170 14.69 -5.98 10.68
C PRO A 170 15.48 -7.26 10.99
N ASP A 171 15.99 -7.42 12.23
CA ASP A 171 16.73 -8.59 12.67
C ASP A 171 15.81 -9.82 12.78
N GLU A 172 14.60 -9.67 13.36
CA GLU A 172 13.61 -10.74 13.42
C GLU A 172 13.19 -11.20 12.02
N VAL A 173 13.02 -10.25 11.08
CA VAL A 173 12.74 -10.57 9.67
C VAL A 173 13.92 -11.31 9.05
N ALA A 174 15.17 -10.87 9.27
CA ALA A 174 16.38 -11.52 8.75
C ALA A 174 16.50 -12.98 9.23
N ASP A 175 16.20 -13.24 10.49
CA ASP A 175 16.24 -14.59 11.07
C ASP A 175 15.23 -15.53 10.38
N VAL A 176 14.03 -15.05 10.09
CA VAL A 176 13.01 -15.82 9.36
C VAL A 176 13.45 -16.02 7.91
N LEU A 177 13.86 -14.94 7.21
CA LEU A 177 14.33 -14.99 5.82
C LEU A 177 15.48 -15.98 5.64
N SER A 178 16.44 -16.03 6.58
CA SER A 178 17.55 -16.97 6.54
C SER A 178 17.09 -18.44 6.48
N ARG A 179 15.97 -18.77 7.10
CA ARG A 179 15.37 -20.11 7.07
C ARG A 179 14.63 -20.35 5.76
N LEU A 180 13.85 -19.37 5.27
CA LEU A 180 13.13 -19.46 4.00
C LEU A 180 14.10 -19.60 2.82
N THR A 181 15.26 -18.91 2.86
CA THR A 181 16.32 -19.01 1.86
C THR A 181 16.95 -20.40 1.85
N ARG A 182 17.22 -20.98 3.04
CA ARG A 182 17.71 -22.37 3.13
C ARG A 182 16.73 -23.40 2.54
N LEU A 183 15.43 -23.11 2.65
CA LEU A 183 14.36 -23.94 2.08
C LEU A 183 14.11 -23.65 0.58
N ARG A 184 14.83 -22.70 0.00
CA ARG A 184 14.65 -22.22 -1.37
C ARG A 184 13.21 -21.80 -1.65
N MET A 185 12.68 -20.95 -0.78
CA MET A 185 11.33 -20.38 -0.91
C MET A 185 11.40 -18.90 -1.21
N VAL A 186 12.36 -18.20 -0.59
CA VAL A 186 12.53 -16.76 -0.73
C VAL A 186 14.01 -16.44 -0.79
N THR A 187 14.39 -15.56 -1.71
CA THR A 187 15.76 -15.01 -1.82
C THR A 187 15.69 -13.49 -1.70
N GLU A 188 16.52 -12.91 -0.85
CA GLU A 188 16.66 -11.46 -0.75
C GLU A 188 17.66 -10.96 -1.78
N THR A 189 17.29 -9.90 -2.52
CA THR A 189 18.10 -9.25 -3.54
C THR A 189 18.16 -7.74 -3.29
N PRO A 190 19.06 -6.99 -3.95
CA PRO A 190 19.06 -5.52 -3.85
C PRO A 190 17.76 -4.85 -4.32
N GLU A 191 16.96 -5.56 -5.14
CA GLU A 191 15.71 -5.06 -5.73
C GLU A 191 14.49 -5.42 -4.86
N GLY A 192 14.65 -6.32 -3.88
CA GLY A 192 13.59 -6.80 -3.01
C GLY A 192 13.68 -8.29 -2.72
N PHE A 193 12.54 -8.94 -2.54
CA PHE A 193 12.45 -10.37 -2.28
C PHE A 193 11.96 -11.11 -3.52
N VAL A 194 12.67 -12.17 -3.89
CA VAL A 194 12.23 -13.09 -4.93
C VAL A 194 11.62 -14.32 -4.24
N ILE A 195 10.35 -14.59 -4.53
CA ILE A 195 9.61 -15.76 -4.04
C ILE A 195 9.59 -16.78 -5.18
N ASP A 196 10.21 -17.94 -4.97
CA ASP A 196 10.32 -18.98 -6.01
C ASP A 196 8.95 -19.56 -6.39
N ASP A 197 8.06 -19.74 -5.40
CA ASP A 197 6.70 -20.26 -5.57
C ASP A 197 5.81 -19.75 -4.44
N VAL A 198 4.83 -18.90 -4.78
CA VAL A 198 3.91 -18.29 -3.82
C VAL A 198 2.97 -19.34 -3.20
N LEU A 199 2.53 -20.33 -3.96
CA LEU A 199 1.67 -21.40 -3.44
C LEU A 199 2.43 -22.24 -2.39
N ARG A 200 3.66 -22.62 -2.70
CA ARG A 200 4.51 -23.35 -1.76
C ARG A 200 4.79 -22.56 -0.47
N LEU A 201 4.91 -21.25 -0.58
CA LEU A 201 5.07 -20.40 0.60
C LEU A 201 3.83 -20.41 1.49
N SER A 202 2.63 -20.40 0.90
CA SER A 202 1.36 -20.48 1.61
C SER A 202 1.15 -21.87 2.25
N GLU A 203 1.44 -22.95 1.54
CA GLU A 203 1.39 -24.32 2.07
C GLU A 203 2.33 -24.52 3.26
N PHE A 204 3.51 -23.87 3.22
CA PHE A 204 4.45 -23.92 4.34
C PHE A 204 3.90 -23.22 5.58
N LEU A 205 3.16 -22.14 5.43
CA LEU A 205 2.48 -21.48 6.53
C LEU A 205 1.41 -22.42 7.16
N GLU A 206 0.56 -23.03 6.35
CA GLU A 206 -0.45 -23.98 6.84
C GLU A 206 0.17 -25.15 7.61
N PHE A 207 1.33 -25.63 7.13
CA PHE A 207 2.10 -26.65 7.84
C PHE A 207 2.60 -26.16 9.21
N LEU A 208 3.11 -24.93 9.31
CA LEU A 208 3.56 -24.36 10.59
C LEU A 208 2.40 -24.20 11.56
N GLU A 209 1.26 -23.69 11.12
CA GLU A 209 0.06 -23.52 11.95
C GLU A 209 -0.53 -24.85 12.43
N SER A 210 -0.49 -25.87 11.58
CA SER A 210 -0.94 -27.21 11.98
C SER A 210 -0.07 -27.81 13.08
N ARG A 211 1.23 -27.60 13.02
CA ARG A 211 2.17 -28.05 14.07
C ARG A 211 1.95 -27.36 15.41
N ASP A 212 1.67 -26.06 15.40
CA ASP A 212 1.41 -25.33 16.64
C ASP A 212 0.09 -25.76 17.30
N LYS A 213 -0.91 -26.15 16.51
CA LYS A 213 -2.18 -26.71 17.02
C LYS A 213 -2.04 -28.13 17.63
N PHE A 214 -1.07 -28.92 17.14
CA PHE A 214 -0.86 -30.30 17.60
C PHE A 214 0.40 -30.48 18.48
N GLY A 215 1.18 -29.42 18.71
CA GLY A 215 2.46 -29.44 19.43
C GLY A 215 2.41 -29.08 20.92
N GLU A 216 1.22 -28.84 21.47
CA GLU A 216 1.02 -28.75 22.93
C GLU A 216 0.69 -30.14 23.50
N THR A 217 1.70 -30.98 23.62
CA THR A 217 1.77 -32.09 24.58
C THR A 217 3.20 -32.23 25.08
#